data_6ce8308b47692607f1e3d2e82288cb51
#
_entry.id   6ce8308b47692607f1e3d2e82288cb51
#
_cell.length_a   1.000
_cell.length_b   1.000
_cell.length_c   1.000
_cell.angle_alpha   90.00
_cell.angle_beta   90.00
_cell.angle_gamma   90.00
#
_symmetry.space_group_name_H-M   'P 1'
#
loop_
_entity.id
_entity.type
_entity.pdbx_description
1 polymer ?
#
loop_
_entity_poly.entity_id
_entity_poly.type
_entity_poly.pdbx_seq_one_letter_code
_entity_poly.pdbx_strand_id
1 'polypeptide(L)'
;MSWTRWKWPASMPGEVSSLSDSILVFSTSDKGGTGRSVTSCNLAYRLSAKDYRVAYLDFDFGSPTSGALFEIEKMDRGVVEGNGLHQYFTGAVNPPVRYDIRSQTNRENLRAIRHPYELTLFPGDRGGGEFAATEQVVKKCIELMVICQQEFDVIFVDLSAGRSAALEIVLRATAADPLQSVESRWLVFHRWTRQHILAANGLVHGPNGLLETGTNCGHDAGRLLDSVRYVRTAVPDTNEGEGDKDRGPQWAWLREQNKALEYLAQRNQLGESVTLGTTPVEPMLQWREQLILDSDVDRNIANKGTVEAFEELADGLMNVATWERLY
;
A
#
# COMPACT_ATOMS: atom_id res chain seq x y z
N MET A 1 -21.01 -0.04 25.84
CA MET A 1 -21.04 -0.56 24.46
C MET A 1 -20.33 -1.89 24.48
N SER A 2 -21.02 -2.99 24.12
CA SER A 2 -20.49 -4.34 24.26
C SER A 2 -19.52 -4.61 23.12
N TRP A 3 -18.26 -4.82 23.45
CA TRP A 3 -17.24 -5.29 22.53
C TRP A 3 -17.61 -6.70 22.09
N THR A 4 -17.98 -6.92 20.84
CA THR A 4 -18.07 -8.25 20.26
C THR A 4 -16.66 -8.81 20.17
N ARG A 5 -16.29 -9.59 21.18
CA ARG A 5 -15.03 -10.31 21.28
C ARG A 5 -15.04 -11.40 20.22
N TRP A 6 -14.50 -11.08 19.04
CA TRP A 6 -14.32 -12.08 18.01
C TRP A 6 -13.31 -13.14 18.51
N LYS A 7 -13.65 -14.42 18.35
CA LYS A 7 -12.78 -15.53 18.76
C LYS A 7 -12.02 -16.03 17.54
N TRP A 8 -10.70 -15.95 17.60
CA TRP A 8 -9.86 -16.64 16.65
C TRP A 8 -10.16 -18.14 16.67
N PRO A 9 -10.06 -18.86 15.51
CA PRO A 9 -10.16 -20.31 15.48
C PRO A 9 -9.13 -20.91 16.44
N ALA A 10 -9.56 -21.83 17.28
CA ALA A 10 -8.70 -22.42 18.32
C ALA A 10 -7.63 -23.39 17.77
N SER A 11 -7.67 -23.69 16.47
CA SER A 11 -6.70 -24.53 15.74
C SER A 11 -6.69 -24.12 14.27
N MET A 12 -5.52 -24.23 13.62
CA MET A 12 -5.44 -24.21 12.17
C MET A 12 -6.42 -25.26 11.61
N PRO A 13 -7.31 -24.94 10.67
CA PRO A 13 -8.15 -25.94 10.05
C PRO A 13 -7.27 -26.98 9.37
N GLY A 14 -7.40 -28.23 9.75
CA GLY A 14 -6.87 -29.34 8.97
C GLY A 14 -7.61 -29.37 7.64
N GLU A 15 -6.87 -29.44 6.52
CA GLU A 15 -7.32 -29.32 5.15
C GLU A 15 -7.86 -27.91 4.81
N VAL A 16 -6.97 -27.09 4.27
CA VAL A 16 -7.31 -25.80 3.63
C VAL A 16 -8.21 -26.13 2.44
N SER A 17 -9.53 -26.02 2.61
CA SER A 17 -10.43 -25.86 1.46
C SER A 17 -9.90 -24.69 0.65
N SER A 18 -9.76 -24.82 -0.67
CA SER A 18 -9.17 -23.86 -1.63
C SER A 18 -9.14 -22.44 -1.04
N LEU A 19 -7.91 -21.90 -0.85
CA LEU A 19 -7.72 -20.50 -0.44
C LEU A 19 -8.63 -19.68 -1.35
N SER A 20 -9.37 -18.73 -0.78
CA SER A 20 -10.23 -17.82 -1.54
C SER A 20 -9.37 -17.11 -2.60
N ASP A 21 -9.99 -16.62 -3.69
CA ASP A 21 -9.32 -15.82 -4.74
C ASP A 21 -8.84 -14.45 -4.21
N SER A 22 -8.39 -14.41 -2.95
CA SER A 22 -7.90 -13.19 -2.30
C SER A 22 -6.53 -12.78 -2.84
N ILE A 23 -6.29 -11.49 -2.88
CA ILE A 23 -5.06 -10.90 -3.42
C ILE A 23 -4.26 -10.24 -2.30
N LEU A 24 -2.96 -10.54 -2.23
CA LEU A 24 -2.00 -9.84 -1.37
C LEU A 24 -1.41 -8.65 -2.13
N VAL A 25 -1.54 -7.45 -1.60
CA VAL A 25 -1.01 -6.21 -2.21
C VAL A 25 0.08 -5.64 -1.30
N PHE A 26 1.32 -5.71 -1.75
CA PHE A 26 2.47 -5.18 -1.01
C PHE A 26 2.81 -3.78 -1.51
N SER A 27 2.72 -2.80 -0.62
CA SER A 27 3.09 -1.41 -0.88
C SER A 27 4.49 -1.13 -0.36
N THR A 28 5.42 -0.78 -1.25
CA THR A 28 6.81 -0.51 -0.89
C THR A 28 7.38 0.72 -1.60
N SER A 29 8.47 1.27 -1.08
CA SER A 29 9.21 2.37 -1.68
C SER A 29 10.65 2.37 -1.16
N ASP A 30 11.63 2.84 -1.96
CA ASP A 30 13.02 2.92 -1.48
C ASP A 30 13.21 4.04 -0.45
N LYS A 31 12.45 5.13 -0.56
CA LYS A 31 12.56 6.32 0.28
C LYS A 31 11.22 6.65 0.94
N GLY A 32 11.28 7.27 2.12
CA GLY A 32 10.12 7.90 2.73
C GLY A 32 9.60 9.11 1.93
N GLY A 33 8.37 9.54 2.22
CA GLY A 33 7.76 10.71 1.57
C GLY A 33 7.36 10.50 0.12
N THR A 34 7.24 9.26 -0.35
CA THR A 34 6.78 8.92 -1.70
C THR A 34 5.26 8.96 -1.85
N GLY A 35 4.49 9.20 -0.81
CA GLY A 35 3.03 9.09 -0.83
C GLY A 35 2.52 7.65 -0.80
N ARG A 36 3.38 6.66 -0.48
CA ARG A 36 3.04 5.22 -0.43
C ARG A 36 1.81 4.97 0.44
N SER A 37 1.90 5.25 1.73
CA SER A 37 0.82 4.98 2.70
C SER A 37 -0.46 5.75 2.39
N VAL A 38 -0.34 7.04 2.02
CA VAL A 38 -1.49 7.87 1.60
C VAL A 38 -2.20 7.26 0.41
N THR A 39 -1.44 6.90 -0.65
CA THR A 39 -2.04 6.31 -1.86
C THR A 39 -2.62 4.93 -1.55
N SER A 40 -1.90 4.07 -0.82
CA SER A 40 -2.39 2.73 -0.45
C SER A 40 -3.67 2.77 0.39
N CYS A 41 -3.78 3.68 1.37
CA CYS A 41 -5.00 3.86 2.15
C CYS A 41 -6.17 4.34 1.27
N ASN A 42 -5.91 5.26 0.32
CA ASN A 42 -6.92 5.70 -0.63
C ASN A 42 -7.36 4.57 -1.57
N LEU A 43 -6.44 3.73 -2.07
CA LEU A 43 -6.77 2.54 -2.88
C LEU A 43 -7.60 1.55 -2.08
N ALA A 44 -7.20 1.24 -0.84
CA ALA A 44 -7.95 0.36 0.05
C ALA A 44 -9.38 0.87 0.28
N TYR A 45 -9.55 2.18 0.50
CA TYR A 45 -10.86 2.81 0.61
C TYR A 45 -11.66 2.69 -0.69
N ARG A 46 -11.08 3.01 -1.86
CA ARG A 46 -11.78 2.92 -3.15
C ARG A 46 -12.24 1.50 -3.48
N LEU A 47 -11.41 0.50 -3.20
CA LEU A 47 -11.80 -0.91 -3.38
C LEU A 47 -12.92 -1.31 -2.41
N SER A 48 -12.85 -0.89 -1.15
CA SER A 48 -13.94 -1.19 -0.20
C SER A 48 -15.25 -0.50 -0.61
N ALA A 49 -15.20 0.68 -1.23
CA ALA A 49 -16.36 1.35 -1.80
C ALA A 49 -16.93 0.65 -3.05
N LYS A 50 -16.17 -0.29 -3.66
CA LYS A 50 -16.58 -1.17 -4.78
C LYS A 50 -16.93 -2.59 -4.30
N ASP A 51 -17.37 -2.73 -3.05
CA ASP A 51 -17.82 -3.98 -2.42
C ASP A 51 -16.75 -5.05 -2.15
N TYR A 52 -15.45 -4.72 -2.28
CA TYR A 52 -14.41 -5.62 -1.81
C TYR A 52 -14.28 -5.54 -0.28
N ARG A 53 -14.13 -6.68 0.37
CA ARG A 53 -13.71 -6.75 1.78
C ARG A 53 -12.20 -6.53 1.86
N VAL A 54 -11.78 -5.44 2.48
CA VAL A 54 -10.37 -5.02 2.46
C VAL A 54 -9.76 -5.04 3.84
N ALA A 55 -8.62 -5.71 3.99
CA ALA A 55 -7.73 -5.58 5.14
C ALA A 55 -6.56 -4.64 4.81
N TYR A 56 -6.18 -3.80 5.75
CA TYR A 56 -4.98 -2.97 5.69
C TYR A 56 -4.07 -3.28 6.87
N LEU A 57 -2.89 -3.83 6.59
CA LEU A 57 -1.89 -4.24 7.57
C LEU A 57 -0.75 -3.22 7.56
N ASP A 58 -0.57 -2.49 8.67
CA ASP A 58 0.48 -1.48 8.83
C ASP A 58 1.80 -2.14 9.25
N PHE A 59 2.61 -2.52 8.27
CA PHE A 59 3.94 -3.10 8.47
C PHE A 59 5.06 -2.05 8.45
N ASP A 60 4.71 -0.75 8.55
CA ASP A 60 5.70 0.27 8.86
C ASP A 60 6.00 0.26 10.37
N PHE A 61 6.72 -0.79 10.79
CA PHE A 61 6.95 -1.08 12.21
C PHE A 61 7.70 0.04 12.95
N GLY A 62 8.52 0.80 12.23
CA GLY A 62 9.27 1.91 12.81
C GLY A 62 8.45 3.19 12.95
N SER A 63 7.45 3.38 12.10
CA SER A 63 6.65 4.61 12.05
C SER A 63 5.22 4.34 11.57
N PRO A 64 4.40 3.59 12.31
CA PRO A 64 3.04 3.29 11.91
C PRO A 64 2.19 4.57 11.86
N THR A 65 1.60 4.86 10.69
CA THR A 65 0.84 6.10 10.43
C THR A 65 -0.57 5.86 9.91
N SER A 66 -0.93 4.62 9.60
CA SER A 66 -2.24 4.29 9.02
C SER A 66 -3.42 4.72 9.89
N GLY A 67 -3.30 4.67 11.21
CA GLY A 67 -4.32 5.15 12.13
C GLY A 67 -4.61 6.64 11.99
N ALA A 68 -3.58 7.46 11.73
CA ALA A 68 -3.74 8.89 11.43
C ALA A 68 -4.44 9.12 10.09
N LEU A 69 -4.05 8.36 9.06
CA LEU A 69 -4.64 8.44 7.71
C LEU A 69 -6.13 8.12 7.71
N PHE A 70 -6.54 7.14 8.51
CA PHE A 70 -7.96 6.77 8.70
C PHE A 70 -8.66 7.60 9.78
N GLU A 71 -7.99 8.57 10.38
CA GLU A 71 -8.51 9.45 11.43
C GLU A 71 -9.12 8.70 12.63
N ILE A 72 -8.40 7.69 13.14
CA ILE A 72 -8.80 6.94 14.33
C ILE A 72 -8.21 7.64 15.57
N GLU A 73 -9.07 7.88 16.57
CA GLU A 73 -8.69 8.60 17.79
C GLU A 73 -7.51 7.93 18.52
N LYS A 74 -6.53 8.73 18.93
CA LYS A 74 -5.34 8.31 19.68
C LYS A 74 -4.44 7.31 18.96
N MET A 75 -4.55 7.20 17.64
CA MET A 75 -3.78 6.25 16.85
C MET A 75 -2.84 6.93 15.83
N ASP A 76 -2.45 8.18 16.06
CA ASP A 76 -1.59 8.96 15.14
C ASP A 76 -0.22 8.31 14.87
N ARG A 77 0.25 7.46 15.76
CA ARG A 77 1.53 6.75 15.67
C ARG A 77 1.41 5.29 16.09
N GLY A 78 0.31 4.64 15.72
CA GLY A 78 -0.02 3.28 16.13
C GLY A 78 -0.72 3.20 17.48
N VAL A 79 -1.11 2.00 17.87
CA VAL A 79 -1.85 1.74 19.12
C VAL A 79 -0.98 1.95 20.36
N VAL A 80 -1.58 2.51 21.39
CA VAL A 80 -0.90 2.82 22.66
C VAL A 80 -0.88 1.61 23.60
N GLU A 81 -1.88 0.73 23.51
CA GLU A 81 -2.11 -0.37 24.44
C GLU A 81 -1.16 -1.56 24.26
N GLY A 82 -0.27 -1.51 23.26
CA GLY A 82 0.69 -2.57 23.00
C GLY A 82 0.03 -3.89 22.59
N ASN A 83 -0.98 -3.83 21.73
CA ASN A 83 -1.71 -5.00 21.21
C ASN A 83 -1.81 -4.99 19.67
N GLY A 84 -1.00 -4.17 19.00
CA GLY A 84 -0.91 -4.10 17.55
C GLY A 84 0.00 -5.16 16.94
N LEU A 85 0.37 -4.93 15.69
CA LEU A 85 1.12 -5.91 14.89
C LEU A 85 2.53 -6.17 15.41
N HIS A 86 3.22 -5.16 15.96
CA HIS A 86 4.57 -5.37 16.49
C HIS A 86 4.54 -6.35 17.68
N GLN A 87 3.62 -6.16 18.62
CA GLN A 87 3.46 -7.06 19.77
C GLN A 87 2.96 -8.46 19.35
N TYR A 88 2.18 -8.54 18.29
CA TYR A 88 1.78 -9.82 17.71
C TYR A 88 2.99 -10.59 17.16
N PHE A 89 3.84 -9.94 16.36
CA PHE A 89 5.02 -10.59 15.78
C PHE A 89 6.06 -11.01 16.81
N THR A 90 6.19 -10.26 17.90
CA THR A 90 7.06 -10.66 19.02
C THR A 90 6.44 -11.76 19.90
N GLY A 91 5.18 -12.11 19.66
CA GLY A 91 4.47 -13.15 20.40
C GLY A 91 3.86 -12.70 21.74
N ALA A 92 3.90 -11.39 22.01
CA ALA A 92 3.36 -10.84 23.26
C ALA A 92 1.82 -10.85 23.28
N VAL A 93 1.18 -10.73 22.11
CA VAL A 93 -0.28 -10.79 21.96
C VAL A 93 -0.70 -11.77 20.86
N ASN A 94 -1.88 -12.33 20.98
CA ASN A 94 -2.55 -13.15 19.96
C ASN A 94 -4.05 -13.21 20.25
N PRO A 95 -4.90 -12.68 19.37
CA PRO A 95 -4.64 -12.03 18.07
C PRO A 95 -4.17 -10.57 18.21
N PRO A 96 -3.68 -9.95 17.12
CA PRO A 96 -3.48 -8.50 17.09
C PRO A 96 -4.83 -7.78 17.09
N VAL A 97 -4.85 -6.54 17.58
CA VAL A 97 -6.05 -5.71 17.52
C VAL A 97 -6.37 -5.36 16.07
N ARG A 98 -7.65 -5.19 15.77
CA ARG A 98 -8.13 -4.71 14.48
C ARG A 98 -9.27 -3.72 14.65
N TYR A 99 -9.39 -2.80 13.71
CA TYR A 99 -10.36 -1.71 13.74
C TYR A 99 -11.15 -1.68 12.43
N ASP A 100 -12.46 -1.77 12.54
CA ASP A 100 -13.35 -1.43 11.43
C ASP A 100 -13.36 0.09 11.25
N ILE A 101 -12.84 0.56 10.10
CA ILE A 101 -12.63 1.98 9.83
C ILE A 101 -13.94 2.75 9.88
N ARG A 102 -15.01 2.21 9.33
CA ARG A 102 -16.31 2.88 9.29
C ARG A 102 -16.84 3.23 10.67
N SER A 103 -16.69 2.31 11.63
CA SER A 103 -17.20 2.52 12.99
C SER A 103 -16.25 3.29 13.89
N GLN A 104 -14.94 3.29 13.59
CA GLN A 104 -13.90 3.81 14.47
C GLN A 104 -13.33 5.17 14.03
N THR A 105 -13.49 5.54 12.78
CA THR A 105 -13.00 6.85 12.30
C THR A 105 -13.74 8.01 12.96
N ASN A 106 -13.01 9.09 13.27
CA ASN A 106 -13.58 10.35 13.75
C ASN A 106 -14.12 11.21 12.60
N ARG A 107 -13.87 10.84 11.36
CA ARG A 107 -14.29 11.58 10.18
C ARG A 107 -15.77 11.35 9.89
N GLU A 108 -16.60 12.34 10.20
CA GLU A 108 -18.07 12.22 10.08
C GLU A 108 -18.56 11.85 8.67
N ASN A 109 -18.00 12.48 7.64
CA ASN A 109 -18.37 12.19 6.26
C ASN A 109 -17.96 10.78 5.81
N LEU A 110 -16.87 10.23 6.29
CA LEU A 110 -16.47 8.83 6.05
C LEU A 110 -17.42 7.87 6.78
N ARG A 111 -17.79 8.19 8.01
CA ARG A 111 -18.76 7.42 8.81
C ARG A 111 -20.18 7.45 8.22
N ALA A 112 -20.55 8.58 7.62
CA ALA A 112 -21.91 8.82 7.07
C ALA A 112 -22.13 8.26 5.65
N ILE A 113 -21.12 7.63 5.03
CA ILE A 113 -21.27 7.01 3.71
C ILE A 113 -22.39 5.97 3.76
N ARG A 114 -23.40 6.14 2.89
CA ARG A 114 -24.62 5.31 2.89
C ARG A 114 -24.34 3.89 2.42
N HIS A 115 -23.46 3.74 1.43
CA HIS A 115 -23.05 2.43 0.92
C HIS A 115 -22.19 1.73 1.97
N PRO A 116 -22.52 0.50 2.40
CA PRO A 116 -21.68 -0.24 3.30
C PRO A 116 -20.33 -0.54 2.61
N TYR A 117 -19.24 -0.30 3.31
CA TYR A 117 -17.91 -0.70 2.88
C TYR A 117 -17.23 -1.45 4.02
N GLU A 118 -16.43 -2.44 3.67
CA GLU A 118 -15.69 -3.24 4.64
C GLU A 118 -14.20 -2.95 4.51
N LEU A 119 -13.68 -2.13 5.42
CA LEU A 119 -12.27 -1.79 5.50
C LEU A 119 -11.80 -1.94 6.94
N THR A 120 -10.92 -2.92 7.15
CA THR A 120 -10.39 -3.25 8.47
C THR A 120 -8.90 -2.92 8.55
N LEU A 121 -8.51 -2.13 9.54
CA LEU A 121 -7.12 -1.81 9.84
C LEU A 121 -6.55 -2.78 10.89
N PHE A 122 -5.37 -3.32 10.63
CA PHE A 122 -4.48 -3.96 11.58
C PHE A 122 -3.30 -3.01 11.83
N PRO A 123 -3.32 -2.22 12.90
CA PRO A 123 -2.34 -1.16 13.11
C PRO A 123 -1.03 -1.68 13.70
N GLY A 124 0.06 -0.95 13.45
CA GLY A 124 1.29 -1.10 14.22
C GLY A 124 1.16 -0.57 15.65
N ASP A 125 2.15 -0.87 16.48
CA ASP A 125 2.22 -0.38 17.86
C ASP A 125 2.98 0.93 17.97
N ARG A 126 2.52 1.82 18.84
CA ARG A 126 3.23 3.06 19.15
C ARG A 126 4.59 2.77 19.78
N GLY A 127 5.63 3.36 19.19
CA GLY A 127 7.00 3.14 19.66
C GLY A 127 7.52 1.73 19.36
N GLY A 128 6.88 1.02 18.43
CA GLY A 128 7.43 -0.16 17.80
C GLY A 128 8.79 0.17 17.14
N GLY A 129 9.52 -0.84 16.73
CA GLY A 129 10.80 -0.70 16.07
C GLY A 129 11.02 -1.85 15.11
N GLU A 130 12.05 -1.73 14.29
CA GLU A 130 12.46 -2.81 13.42
C GLU A 130 12.90 -4.03 14.25
N PHE A 131 12.57 -5.22 13.79
CA PHE A 131 12.99 -6.48 14.38
C PHE A 131 13.49 -7.43 13.29
N ALA A 132 14.32 -8.38 13.68
CA ALA A 132 14.90 -9.32 12.72
C ALA A 132 13.84 -10.26 12.13
N ALA A 133 13.99 -10.62 10.86
CA ALA A 133 13.14 -11.59 10.16
C ALA A 133 13.45 -13.03 10.65
N THR A 134 13.16 -13.32 11.93
CA THR A 134 13.35 -14.65 12.50
C THR A 134 12.30 -15.64 11.99
N GLU A 135 12.57 -16.95 12.09
CA GLU A 135 11.61 -18.01 11.76
C GLU A 135 10.26 -17.83 12.47
N GLN A 136 10.28 -17.41 13.73
CA GLN A 136 9.07 -17.17 14.52
C GLN A 136 8.25 -15.99 13.94
N VAL A 137 8.90 -14.89 13.57
CA VAL A 137 8.24 -13.72 12.97
C VAL A 137 7.64 -14.07 11.61
N VAL A 138 8.40 -14.80 10.77
CA VAL A 138 7.90 -15.26 9.46
C VAL A 138 6.68 -16.19 9.64
N LYS A 139 6.73 -17.13 10.57
CA LYS A 139 5.61 -18.01 10.88
C LYS A 139 4.37 -17.22 11.31
N LYS A 140 4.54 -16.22 12.17
CA LYS A 140 3.45 -15.32 12.59
C LYS A 140 2.89 -14.51 11.42
N CYS A 141 3.74 -14.09 10.48
CA CYS A 141 3.30 -13.40 9.27
C CYS A 141 2.44 -14.33 8.38
N ILE A 142 2.87 -15.57 8.18
CA ILE A 142 2.08 -16.58 7.45
C ILE A 142 0.72 -16.81 8.12
N GLU A 143 0.71 -17.05 9.45
CA GLU A 143 -0.52 -17.23 10.22
C GLU A 143 -1.51 -16.08 10.03
N LEU A 144 -1.02 -14.83 10.15
CA LEU A 144 -1.85 -13.64 9.98
C LEU A 144 -2.41 -13.53 8.55
N MET A 145 -1.58 -13.70 7.53
CA MET A 145 -2.01 -13.60 6.14
C MET A 145 -3.03 -14.68 5.77
N VAL A 146 -2.83 -15.92 6.20
CA VAL A 146 -3.77 -17.02 5.98
C VAL A 146 -5.14 -16.72 6.63
N ILE A 147 -5.14 -16.16 7.82
CA ILE A 147 -6.39 -15.78 8.49
C ILE A 147 -7.07 -14.63 7.72
N CYS A 148 -6.30 -13.62 7.31
CA CYS A 148 -6.86 -12.52 6.53
C CYS A 148 -7.46 -13.01 5.20
N GLN A 149 -6.85 -13.97 4.52
CA GLN A 149 -7.39 -14.54 3.28
C GLN A 149 -8.74 -15.23 3.43
N GLN A 150 -9.09 -15.71 4.61
CA GLN A 150 -10.40 -16.31 4.87
C GLN A 150 -11.51 -15.26 5.01
N GLU A 151 -11.16 -14.01 5.34
CA GLU A 151 -12.11 -12.96 5.65
C GLU A 151 -12.17 -11.85 4.60
N PHE A 152 -11.06 -11.59 3.89
CA PHE A 152 -10.92 -10.44 3.01
C PHE A 152 -10.58 -10.83 1.58
N ASP A 153 -11.07 -10.04 0.63
CA ASP A 153 -10.84 -10.24 -0.80
C ASP A 153 -9.51 -9.59 -1.23
N VAL A 154 -9.14 -8.46 -0.58
CA VAL A 154 -7.90 -7.73 -0.84
C VAL A 154 -7.19 -7.40 0.47
N ILE A 155 -5.92 -7.75 0.57
CA ILE A 155 -5.10 -7.55 1.76
C ILE A 155 -3.94 -6.64 1.41
N PHE A 156 -4.02 -5.36 1.81
CA PHE A 156 -2.91 -4.44 1.71
C PHE A 156 -1.91 -4.65 2.84
N VAL A 157 -0.63 -4.68 2.50
CA VAL A 157 0.50 -4.75 3.44
C VAL A 157 1.40 -3.56 3.17
N ASP A 158 1.32 -2.54 4.01
CA ASP A 158 2.09 -1.31 3.87
C ASP A 158 3.45 -1.44 4.57
N LEU A 159 4.51 -1.60 3.79
CA LEU A 159 5.84 -1.92 4.29
C LEU A 159 6.62 -0.65 4.64
N SER A 160 7.53 -0.74 5.62
CA SER A 160 8.53 0.30 5.85
C SER A 160 9.33 0.61 4.57
N ALA A 161 9.79 1.84 4.43
CA ALA A 161 10.58 2.25 3.28
C ALA A 161 11.96 1.56 3.25
N GLY A 162 12.50 1.41 2.05
CA GLY A 162 13.83 0.82 1.83
C GLY A 162 13.85 -0.69 1.89
N ARG A 163 15.04 -1.23 2.11
CA ARG A 163 15.31 -2.66 2.26
C ARG A 163 15.10 -3.06 3.72
N SER A 164 13.86 -2.95 4.17
CA SER A 164 13.48 -3.12 5.57
C SER A 164 13.34 -4.60 5.95
N ALA A 165 13.32 -4.87 7.26
CA ALA A 165 12.99 -6.20 7.76
C ALA A 165 11.58 -6.63 7.35
N ALA A 166 10.63 -5.70 7.25
CA ALA A 166 9.28 -5.98 6.77
C ALA A 166 9.29 -6.56 5.34
N LEU A 167 10.12 -6.03 4.43
CA LEU A 167 10.29 -6.56 3.08
C LEU A 167 10.79 -8.01 3.10
N GLU A 168 11.82 -8.32 3.89
CA GLU A 168 12.35 -9.67 4.02
C GLU A 168 11.31 -10.64 4.62
N ILE A 169 10.60 -10.21 5.68
CA ILE A 169 9.58 -11.03 6.34
C ILE A 169 8.49 -11.45 5.34
N VAL A 170 7.95 -10.51 4.56
CA VAL A 170 6.87 -10.85 3.62
C VAL A 170 7.36 -11.67 2.43
N LEU A 171 8.58 -11.46 1.94
CA LEU A 171 9.18 -12.28 0.90
C LEU A 171 9.40 -13.72 1.38
N ARG A 172 9.89 -13.91 2.61
CA ARG A 172 10.03 -15.24 3.20
C ARG A 172 8.67 -15.90 3.44
N ALA A 173 7.68 -15.15 3.90
CA ALA A 173 6.33 -15.65 4.14
C ALA A 173 5.65 -16.10 2.84
N THR A 174 5.74 -15.32 1.77
CA THR A 174 5.09 -15.61 0.48
C THR A 174 5.85 -16.64 -0.37
N ALA A 175 7.11 -16.95 -0.04
CA ALA A 175 7.84 -18.07 -0.63
C ALA A 175 7.46 -19.42 -0.01
N ALA A 176 6.81 -19.43 1.14
CA ALA A 176 6.46 -20.65 1.88
C ALA A 176 4.99 -21.05 1.68
N ASP A 177 4.70 -22.36 1.80
CA ASP A 177 3.33 -22.85 1.88
C ASP A 177 2.65 -22.34 3.17
N PRO A 178 1.36 -21.99 3.11
CA PRO A 178 0.43 -22.08 1.98
C PRO A 178 0.38 -20.84 1.08
N LEU A 179 1.21 -19.80 1.33
CA LEU A 179 1.12 -18.51 0.62
C LEU A 179 1.77 -18.49 -0.77
N GLN A 180 2.62 -19.46 -1.09
CA GLN A 180 3.34 -19.53 -2.37
C GLN A 180 2.44 -19.54 -3.60
N SER A 181 1.22 -20.08 -3.47
CA SER A 181 0.23 -20.15 -4.55
C SER A 181 -0.71 -18.95 -4.60
N VAL A 182 -0.63 -18.05 -3.63
CA VAL A 182 -1.52 -16.89 -3.51
C VAL A 182 -1.06 -15.78 -4.44
N GLU A 183 -2.03 -15.14 -5.11
CA GLU A 183 -1.73 -14.00 -5.98
C GLU A 183 -1.17 -12.84 -5.17
N SER A 184 0.03 -12.39 -5.54
CA SER A 184 0.75 -11.30 -4.90
C SER A 184 1.00 -10.19 -5.90
N ARG A 185 0.67 -8.94 -5.56
CA ARG A 185 0.86 -7.74 -6.38
C ARG A 185 1.73 -6.74 -5.63
N TRP A 186 2.84 -6.34 -6.21
CA TRP A 186 3.79 -5.41 -5.61
C TRP A 186 3.65 -4.03 -6.21
N LEU A 187 3.31 -3.04 -5.40
CA LEU A 187 3.25 -1.64 -5.77
C LEU A 187 4.51 -0.93 -5.27
N VAL A 188 5.34 -0.48 -6.22
CA VAL A 188 6.58 0.25 -5.91
C VAL A 188 6.34 1.74 -6.13
N PHE A 189 6.19 2.47 -5.03
CA PHE A 189 5.88 3.90 -5.04
C PHE A 189 7.11 4.76 -5.21
N HIS A 190 7.03 5.77 -6.08
CA HIS A 190 8.07 6.77 -6.21
C HIS A 190 7.51 8.12 -6.63
N ARG A 191 8.05 9.22 -6.09
CA ARG A 191 7.74 10.54 -6.60
C ARG A 191 8.33 10.73 -7.99
N TRP A 192 7.69 11.57 -8.79
CA TRP A 192 8.12 11.86 -10.15
C TRP A 192 9.33 12.81 -10.16
N THR A 193 10.47 12.31 -9.69
CA THR A 193 11.75 13.02 -9.65
C THR A 193 12.91 12.09 -10.00
N ARG A 194 14.00 12.64 -10.52
CA ARG A 194 15.20 11.88 -10.92
C ARG A 194 15.67 10.92 -9.82
N GLN A 195 15.81 11.42 -8.59
CA GLN A 195 16.33 10.61 -7.47
C GLN A 195 15.40 9.47 -7.08
N HIS A 196 14.09 9.69 -7.13
CA HIS A 196 13.12 8.67 -6.77
C HIS A 196 12.98 7.60 -7.86
N ILE A 197 13.11 7.95 -9.15
CA ILE A 197 13.16 6.98 -10.25
C ILE A 197 14.35 6.04 -10.08
N LEU A 198 15.55 6.59 -9.84
CA LEU A 198 16.76 5.78 -9.64
C LEU A 198 16.68 4.92 -8.37
N ALA A 199 16.09 5.46 -7.30
CA ALA A 199 15.89 4.75 -6.05
C ALA A 199 14.90 3.58 -6.22
N ALA A 200 13.77 3.78 -6.90
CA ALA A 200 12.80 2.74 -7.17
C ALA A 200 13.39 1.60 -8.05
N ASN A 201 14.16 1.95 -9.08
CA ASN A 201 14.92 0.95 -9.83
C ASN A 201 15.87 0.17 -8.91
N GLY A 202 16.64 0.87 -8.08
CA GLY A 202 17.56 0.25 -7.13
C GLY A 202 16.87 -0.66 -6.11
N LEU A 203 15.66 -0.32 -5.67
CA LEU A 203 14.88 -1.17 -4.76
C LEU A 203 14.46 -2.48 -5.43
N VAL A 204 14.07 -2.44 -6.69
CA VAL A 204 13.61 -3.66 -7.40
C VAL A 204 14.77 -4.48 -7.92
N HIS A 205 15.70 -3.85 -8.65
CA HIS A 205 16.74 -4.53 -9.44
C HIS A 205 18.15 -4.46 -8.83
N GLY A 206 18.36 -3.62 -7.82
CA GLY A 206 19.68 -3.43 -7.21
C GLY A 206 20.01 -4.48 -6.15
N PRO A 207 21.26 -4.42 -5.63
CA PRO A 207 21.72 -5.34 -4.57
C PRO A 207 20.84 -5.27 -3.32
N ASN A 208 20.56 -6.43 -2.73
CA ASN A 208 19.64 -6.60 -1.60
C ASN A 208 18.24 -5.99 -1.85
N GLY A 209 17.87 -5.82 -3.11
CA GLY A 209 16.56 -5.36 -3.52
C GLY A 209 15.52 -6.47 -3.52
N LEU A 210 14.31 -6.13 -4.00
CA LEU A 210 13.16 -7.02 -3.99
C LEU A 210 13.44 -8.34 -4.76
N LEU A 211 14.01 -8.27 -5.97
CA LEU A 211 14.26 -9.45 -6.78
C LEU A 211 15.36 -10.35 -6.20
N GLU A 212 16.48 -9.78 -5.77
CA GLU A 212 17.58 -10.55 -5.19
C GLU A 212 17.13 -11.19 -3.86
N THR A 213 16.53 -10.40 -2.97
CA THR A 213 16.03 -10.93 -1.68
C THR A 213 14.95 -11.98 -1.90
N GLY A 214 14.00 -11.74 -2.81
CA GLY A 214 12.95 -12.72 -3.12
C GLY A 214 13.50 -14.02 -3.68
N THR A 215 14.45 -13.95 -4.60
CA THR A 215 15.11 -15.16 -5.16
C THR A 215 15.85 -15.94 -4.08
N ASN A 216 16.54 -15.24 -3.18
CA ASN A 216 17.21 -15.86 -2.04
C ASN A 216 16.22 -16.52 -1.07
N CYS A 217 14.98 -16.03 -1.01
CA CYS A 217 13.90 -16.64 -0.21
C CYS A 217 13.20 -17.81 -0.92
N GLY A 218 13.45 -18.03 -2.21
CA GLY A 218 12.88 -19.14 -2.99
C GLY A 218 11.84 -18.74 -4.04
N HIS A 219 11.61 -17.44 -4.26
CA HIS A 219 10.75 -16.99 -5.35
C HIS A 219 11.38 -17.22 -6.72
N ASP A 220 10.55 -17.51 -7.73
CA ASP A 220 10.93 -17.40 -9.12
C ASP A 220 11.10 -15.92 -9.51
N ALA A 221 12.27 -15.55 -10.02
CA ALA A 221 12.61 -14.16 -10.34
C ALA A 221 11.68 -13.56 -11.42
N GLY A 222 11.28 -14.38 -12.40
CA GLY A 222 10.39 -13.94 -13.47
C GLY A 222 8.97 -13.66 -12.95
N ARG A 223 8.40 -14.60 -12.21
CA ARG A 223 7.08 -14.42 -11.59
C ARG A 223 7.04 -13.25 -10.61
N LEU A 224 8.10 -13.10 -9.81
CA LEU A 224 8.19 -11.98 -8.87
C LEU A 224 8.27 -10.64 -9.63
N LEU A 225 9.04 -10.55 -10.70
CA LEU A 225 9.11 -9.34 -11.53
C LEU A 225 7.76 -9.05 -12.21
N ASP A 226 7.06 -10.07 -12.71
CA ASP A 226 5.74 -9.92 -13.35
C ASP A 226 4.69 -9.37 -12.37
N SER A 227 4.84 -9.65 -11.08
CA SER A 227 3.97 -9.14 -10.03
C SER A 227 4.28 -7.70 -9.57
N VAL A 228 5.29 -7.03 -10.15
CA VAL A 228 5.69 -5.67 -9.78
C VAL A 228 5.08 -4.63 -10.74
N ARG A 229 4.46 -3.59 -10.18
CA ARG A 229 4.07 -2.38 -10.91
C ARG A 229 4.52 -1.13 -10.15
N TYR A 230 4.92 -0.11 -10.90
CA TYR A 230 5.31 1.18 -10.33
C TYR A 230 4.10 2.10 -10.23
N VAL A 231 4.05 2.89 -9.16
CA VAL A 231 3.07 3.96 -8.97
C VAL A 231 3.84 5.27 -8.87
N ARG A 232 3.60 6.17 -9.85
CA ARG A 232 4.21 7.50 -9.90
C ARG A 232 3.37 8.46 -9.08
N THR A 233 3.95 9.10 -8.09
CA THR A 233 3.20 10.02 -7.23
C THR A 233 3.66 11.47 -7.40
N ALA A 234 2.74 12.39 -7.11
CA ALA A 234 2.95 13.82 -7.20
C ALA A 234 3.50 14.26 -8.58
N VAL A 235 2.85 13.78 -9.64
CA VAL A 235 3.17 14.15 -11.02
C VAL A 235 2.56 15.52 -11.31
N PRO A 236 3.37 16.54 -11.67
CA PRO A 236 2.84 17.84 -12.03
C PRO A 236 1.99 17.76 -13.32
N ASP A 237 0.87 18.44 -13.37
CA ASP A 237 0.18 18.65 -14.64
C ASP A 237 1.00 19.63 -15.51
N THR A 238 1.45 19.15 -16.65
CA THR A 238 2.24 19.95 -17.61
C THR A 238 1.37 20.74 -18.59
N ASN A 239 0.06 20.55 -18.55
CA ASN A 239 -0.93 21.23 -19.41
C ASN A 239 -1.63 22.40 -18.69
N GLU A 240 -1.60 22.45 -17.36
CA GLU A 240 -2.08 23.61 -16.61
C GLU A 240 -1.22 24.83 -16.96
N GLY A 241 -1.87 25.88 -17.47
CA GLY A 241 -1.18 27.14 -17.79
C GLY A 241 -1.00 27.45 -19.26
N GLU A 242 -1.61 26.71 -20.17
CA GLU A 242 -1.71 27.09 -21.59
C GLU A 242 -2.56 28.34 -21.79
N GLY A 243 -2.20 29.45 -21.24
CA GLY A 243 -2.91 30.73 -21.29
C GLY A 243 -2.29 31.79 -20.39
N ASP A 244 -1.50 31.37 -19.42
CA ASP A 244 -0.78 32.29 -18.55
C ASP A 244 0.56 32.69 -19.17
N LYS A 245 0.56 33.83 -19.87
CA LYS A 245 1.73 34.37 -20.59
C LYS A 245 2.89 34.69 -19.63
N ASP A 246 2.61 35.00 -18.38
CA ASP A 246 3.63 35.41 -17.41
C ASP A 246 4.42 34.21 -16.87
N ARG A 247 3.83 33.00 -16.94
CA ARG A 247 4.48 31.75 -16.50
C ARG A 247 4.95 30.86 -17.66
N GLY A 248 4.93 31.32 -18.87
CA GLY A 248 5.36 30.58 -20.05
C GLY A 248 6.73 29.87 -19.92
N PRO A 249 7.80 30.55 -19.42
CA PRO A 249 9.10 29.91 -19.20
C PRO A 249 9.07 28.78 -18.17
N GLN A 250 8.27 28.90 -17.11
CA GLN A 250 8.12 27.85 -16.08
C GLN A 250 7.46 26.60 -16.68
N TRP A 251 6.42 26.77 -17.47
CA TRP A 251 5.72 25.64 -18.12
C TRP A 251 6.60 24.96 -19.18
N ALA A 252 7.38 25.73 -19.94
CA ALA A 252 8.35 25.17 -20.89
C ALA A 252 9.38 24.31 -20.18
N TRP A 253 9.92 24.80 -19.06
CA TRP A 253 10.86 24.06 -18.22
C TRP A 253 10.24 22.79 -17.64
N LEU A 254 9.02 22.84 -17.10
CA LEU A 254 8.32 21.67 -16.56
C LEU A 254 8.12 20.59 -17.62
N ARG A 255 7.71 20.96 -18.84
CA ARG A 255 7.56 20.01 -19.95
C ARG A 255 8.90 19.38 -20.35
N GLU A 256 9.97 20.15 -20.37
CA GLU A 256 11.31 19.63 -20.65
C GLU A 256 11.76 18.66 -19.56
N GLN A 257 11.57 19.02 -18.29
CA GLN A 257 11.89 18.12 -17.17
C GLN A 257 11.05 16.85 -17.23
N ASN A 258 9.75 16.93 -17.50
CA ASN A 258 8.90 15.75 -17.62
C ASN A 258 9.42 14.78 -18.69
N LYS A 259 9.77 15.28 -19.90
CA LYS A 259 10.37 14.46 -20.96
C LYS A 259 11.69 13.80 -20.53
N ALA A 260 12.53 14.54 -19.79
CA ALA A 260 13.77 13.99 -19.28
C ALA A 260 13.53 12.87 -18.22
N LEU A 261 12.51 13.01 -17.39
CA LEU A 261 12.13 12.00 -16.41
C LEU A 261 11.50 10.76 -17.08
N GLU A 262 10.67 10.93 -18.11
CA GLU A 262 10.12 9.83 -18.91
C GLU A 262 11.25 9.01 -19.54
N TYR A 263 12.20 9.68 -20.21
CA TYR A 263 13.36 9.02 -20.78
C TYR A 263 14.19 8.27 -19.72
N LEU A 264 14.41 8.91 -18.55
CA LEU A 264 15.13 8.29 -17.45
C LEU A 264 14.39 7.05 -16.92
N ALA A 265 13.07 7.14 -16.73
CA ALA A 265 12.24 6.04 -16.26
C ALA A 265 12.29 4.85 -17.23
N GLN A 266 12.14 5.12 -18.53
CA GLN A 266 12.23 4.08 -19.56
C GLN A 266 13.58 3.36 -19.54
N ARG A 267 14.70 4.09 -19.43
CA ARG A 267 16.07 3.51 -19.36
C ARG A 267 16.31 2.71 -18.08
N ASN A 268 15.56 2.96 -17.02
CA ASN A 268 15.68 2.29 -15.74
C ASN A 268 14.55 1.27 -15.50
N GLN A 269 13.91 0.77 -16.54
CA GLN A 269 12.86 -0.26 -16.46
C GLN A 269 11.60 0.18 -15.66
N LEU A 270 11.34 1.51 -15.59
CA LEU A 270 10.14 2.11 -15.01
C LEU A 270 9.27 2.79 -16.09
N GLY A 271 9.27 2.24 -17.32
CA GLY A 271 8.46 2.75 -18.41
C GLY A 271 6.95 2.55 -18.18
N GLU A 272 6.15 3.01 -19.13
CA GLU A 272 4.68 2.94 -19.04
C GLU A 272 4.14 1.52 -18.92
N SER A 273 4.74 0.56 -19.61
CA SER A 273 4.30 -0.84 -19.62
C SER A 273 4.35 -1.54 -18.24
N VAL A 274 5.17 -1.03 -17.33
CA VAL A 274 5.30 -1.55 -15.96
C VAL A 274 4.76 -0.56 -14.90
N THR A 275 4.14 0.53 -15.34
CA THR A 275 3.51 1.52 -14.47
C THR A 275 2.03 1.22 -14.34
N LEU A 276 1.54 1.05 -13.10
CA LEU A 276 0.12 0.87 -12.83
C LEU A 276 -0.66 2.16 -13.11
N GLY A 277 -0.08 3.29 -12.73
CA GLY A 277 -0.68 4.60 -12.94
C GLY A 277 0.06 5.71 -12.19
N THR A 278 -0.55 6.89 -12.18
CA THR A 278 0.04 8.11 -11.62
C THR A 278 -0.94 8.82 -10.71
N THR A 279 -0.44 9.52 -9.68
CA THR A 279 -1.25 10.47 -8.92
C THR A 279 -0.75 11.89 -9.13
N PRO A 280 -1.63 12.88 -9.30
CA PRO A 280 -1.23 14.27 -9.48
C PRO A 280 -0.68 14.88 -8.20
N VAL A 281 -0.12 16.08 -8.31
CA VAL A 281 0.16 16.91 -7.14
C VAL A 281 -1.16 17.37 -6.53
N GLU A 282 -1.48 16.89 -5.33
CA GLU A 282 -2.66 17.32 -4.59
C GLU A 282 -2.23 18.29 -3.47
N PRO A 283 -2.60 19.58 -3.56
CA PRO A 283 -2.20 20.57 -2.56
C PRO A 283 -2.64 20.22 -1.15
N MET A 284 -3.83 19.65 -0.97
CA MET A 284 -4.35 19.26 0.34
C MET A 284 -3.43 18.25 1.02
N LEU A 285 -2.90 17.28 0.27
CA LEU A 285 -2.00 16.24 0.80
C LEU A 285 -0.60 16.78 1.17
N GLN A 286 -0.24 18.00 0.76
CA GLN A 286 0.99 18.65 1.22
C GLN A 286 0.86 19.20 2.65
N TRP A 287 -0.38 19.43 3.12
CA TRP A 287 -0.66 19.96 4.46
C TRP A 287 -1.10 18.87 5.43
N ARG A 288 -1.85 17.90 4.94
CA ARG A 288 -2.37 16.81 5.75
C ARG A 288 -2.49 15.53 4.93
N GLU A 289 -1.83 14.50 5.40
CA GLU A 289 -2.00 13.14 4.89
C GLU A 289 -3.35 12.59 5.34
N GLN A 290 -4.22 12.20 4.40
CA GLN A 290 -5.57 11.72 4.68
C GLN A 290 -6.20 10.98 3.49
N LEU A 291 -7.36 10.36 3.71
CA LEU A 291 -8.20 9.91 2.62
C LEU A 291 -8.80 11.12 1.88
N ILE A 292 -8.94 11.01 0.56
CA ILE A 292 -9.67 11.96 -0.27
C ILE A 292 -11.02 11.35 -0.63
N LEU A 293 -12.09 11.96 -0.14
CA LEU A 293 -13.46 11.53 -0.39
C LEU A 293 -14.09 12.35 -1.51
N ASP A 294 -15.12 11.81 -2.16
CA ASP A 294 -15.88 12.55 -3.18
C ASP A 294 -16.48 13.84 -2.62
N SER A 295 -16.91 13.82 -1.34
CA SER A 295 -17.37 15.01 -0.64
C SER A 295 -16.31 16.11 -0.47
N ASP A 296 -15.01 15.80 -0.55
CA ASP A 296 -13.95 16.80 -0.53
C ASP A 296 -13.84 17.48 -1.90
N VAL A 297 -14.09 16.75 -2.97
CA VAL A 297 -14.19 17.30 -4.34
C VAL A 297 -15.45 18.17 -4.49
N ASP A 298 -16.60 17.70 -4.01
CA ASP A 298 -17.87 18.47 -4.05
C ASP A 298 -17.75 19.81 -3.32
N ARG A 299 -16.91 19.88 -2.29
CA ARG A 299 -16.61 21.10 -1.54
C ARG A 299 -15.47 21.94 -2.11
N ASN A 300 -14.89 21.55 -3.24
CA ASN A 300 -13.70 22.15 -3.83
C ASN A 300 -12.48 22.21 -2.88
N ILE A 301 -12.33 21.23 -2.00
CA ILE A 301 -11.19 21.08 -1.08
C ILE A 301 -10.10 20.25 -1.75
N ALA A 302 -10.47 19.19 -2.49
CA ALA A 302 -9.57 18.34 -3.24
C ALA A 302 -9.85 18.43 -4.75
N ASN A 303 -8.82 18.12 -5.54
CA ASN A 303 -8.96 18.09 -7.01
C ASN A 303 -9.68 16.82 -7.47
N LYS A 304 -10.61 16.97 -8.42
CA LYS A 304 -11.32 15.84 -9.03
C LYS A 304 -10.34 14.82 -9.65
N GLY A 305 -9.32 15.30 -10.37
CA GLY A 305 -8.29 14.44 -10.97
C GLY A 305 -7.53 13.58 -9.98
N THR A 306 -7.46 13.96 -8.70
CA THR A 306 -6.84 13.12 -7.65
C THR A 306 -7.72 11.92 -7.32
N VAL A 307 -9.03 12.13 -7.21
CA VAL A 307 -10.01 11.05 -6.99
C VAL A 307 -10.02 10.10 -8.18
N GLU A 308 -10.12 10.63 -9.40
CA GLU A 308 -10.08 9.85 -10.64
C GLU A 308 -8.81 9.00 -10.73
N ALA A 309 -7.65 9.56 -10.39
CA ALA A 309 -6.38 8.82 -10.36
C ALA A 309 -6.39 7.66 -9.35
N PHE A 310 -6.96 7.85 -8.17
CA PHE A 310 -7.09 6.75 -7.20
C PHE A 310 -8.07 5.68 -7.67
N GLU A 311 -9.14 6.04 -8.37
CA GLU A 311 -10.08 5.09 -8.95
C GLU A 311 -9.45 4.28 -10.07
N GLU A 312 -8.74 4.93 -10.99
CA GLU A 312 -8.01 4.28 -12.08
C GLU A 312 -6.94 3.30 -11.54
N LEU A 313 -6.19 3.71 -10.50
CA LEU A 313 -5.24 2.84 -9.84
C LEU A 313 -5.91 1.63 -9.17
N ALA A 314 -7.06 1.82 -8.52
CA ALA A 314 -7.82 0.74 -7.89
C ALA A 314 -8.36 -0.24 -8.95
N ASP A 315 -8.89 0.27 -10.06
CA ASP A 315 -9.36 -0.55 -11.18
C ASP A 315 -8.21 -1.29 -11.86
N GLY A 316 -7.11 -0.62 -12.13
CA GLY A 316 -5.89 -1.23 -12.68
C GLY A 316 -5.30 -2.30 -11.74
N LEU A 317 -5.36 -2.06 -10.42
CA LEU A 317 -4.93 -3.04 -9.42
C LEU A 317 -5.75 -4.33 -9.52
N MET A 318 -7.05 -4.27 -9.76
CA MET A 318 -7.93 -5.44 -9.83
C MET A 318 -8.01 -6.06 -11.23
N ASN A 319 -7.62 -5.34 -12.28
CA ASN A 319 -7.69 -5.81 -13.65
C ASN A 319 -6.56 -6.81 -13.95
N VAL A 320 -6.91 -8.08 -14.20
CA VAL A 320 -5.96 -9.17 -14.50
C VAL A 320 -5.05 -8.83 -15.68
N ALA A 321 -5.59 -8.21 -16.74
CA ALA A 321 -4.82 -7.85 -17.93
C ALA A 321 -3.66 -6.87 -17.63
N THR A 322 -3.76 -6.09 -16.56
CA THR A 322 -2.67 -5.19 -16.12
C THR A 322 -1.44 -5.96 -15.64
N TRP A 323 -1.63 -7.21 -15.19
CA TRP A 323 -0.59 -8.06 -14.59
C TRP A 323 -0.08 -9.13 -15.56
N GLU A 324 -0.70 -9.28 -16.72
CA GLU A 324 -0.21 -10.17 -17.78
C GLU A 324 1.08 -9.60 -18.38
N ARG A 325 1.99 -10.49 -18.79
CA ARG A 325 3.22 -10.09 -19.51
C ARG A 325 2.84 -9.41 -20.82
N LEU A 326 3.31 -8.20 -21.00
CA LEU A 326 3.42 -7.57 -22.31
C LEU A 326 4.69 -8.15 -22.96
N TYR A 327 4.50 -9.11 -23.88
CA TYR A 327 5.57 -9.69 -24.69
C TYR A 327 6.17 -8.68 -25.67
#